data_494562e8b0391e89a949463dbd374a3e
#
_entry.id   494562e8b0391e89a949463dbd374a3e
#
_cell.length_a   1.000
_cell.length_b   1.000
_cell.length_c   1.000
_cell.angle_alpha   90.00
_cell.angle_beta   90.00
_cell.angle_gamma   90.00
#
_symmetry.space_group_name_H-M   'P 1'
#
loop_
_entity.id
_entity.type
_entity.pdbx_description
1 polymer ?
#
loop_
_entity_poly.entity_id
_entity_poly.type
_entity_poly.pdbx_seq_one_letter_code
_entity_poly.pdbx_strand_id
1 'polypeptide(L)'
;RALADMAHAQGVRIWFCELTPWKGYTRNLFGRGDDIQWSPELDALRLELNAWFQSADCPADGYIPLGPLADPNDPDALVPAYTTDGVHHTPAGQRALAALMPENIFEPQTQEE
;
A
#
# COMPACT_ATOMS: atom_id res chain seq x y z
N ARG A 1 -11.73 7.39 5.68
CA ARG A 1 -12.42 8.68 5.42
C ARG A 1 -11.88 9.82 6.26
N ALA A 2 -11.68 9.60 7.56
CA ALA A 2 -11.23 10.66 8.47
C ALA A 2 -9.91 11.31 8.03
N LEU A 3 -8.92 10.53 7.57
CA LEU A 3 -7.65 11.07 7.08
C LEU A 3 -7.84 11.96 5.85
N ALA A 4 -8.68 11.55 4.91
CA ALA A 4 -8.98 12.35 3.73
C ALA A 4 -9.69 13.66 4.11
N ASP A 5 -10.65 13.59 5.02
CA ASP A 5 -11.36 14.77 5.50
C ASP A 5 -10.39 15.76 6.18
N MET A 6 -9.47 15.26 6.98
CA MET A 6 -8.44 16.08 7.63
C MET A 6 -7.51 16.75 6.62
N ALA A 7 -7.06 16.00 5.61
CA ALA A 7 -6.20 16.54 4.55
C ALA A 7 -6.94 17.62 3.75
N HIS A 8 -8.16 17.34 3.33
CA HIS A 8 -8.98 18.27 2.54
C HIS A 8 -9.31 19.55 3.32
N ALA A 9 -9.55 19.43 4.63
CA ALA A 9 -9.80 20.59 5.47
C ALA A 9 -8.60 21.55 5.52
N GLN A 10 -7.39 21.04 5.26
CA GLN A 10 -6.17 21.84 5.20
C GLN A 10 -5.76 22.22 3.76
N GLY A 11 -6.60 21.92 2.78
CA GLY A 11 -6.29 22.17 1.38
C GLY A 11 -5.19 21.26 0.82
N VAL A 12 -5.00 20.09 1.41
CA VAL A 12 -3.97 19.12 1.02
C VAL A 12 -4.63 17.97 0.27
N ARG A 13 -4.03 17.59 -0.85
CA ARG A 13 -4.42 16.36 -1.56
C ARG A 13 -3.89 15.15 -0.82
N ILE A 14 -4.65 14.05 -0.85
CA ILE A 14 -4.25 12.79 -0.26
C ILE A 14 -4.35 11.68 -1.31
N TRP A 15 -3.29 10.87 -1.38
CA TRP A 15 -3.22 9.72 -2.27
C TRP A 15 -3.10 8.46 -1.43
N PHE A 16 -3.81 7.41 -1.80
CA PHE A 16 -3.69 6.12 -1.14
C PHE A 16 -2.90 5.16 -2.02
N CYS A 17 -1.92 4.50 -1.41
CA CYS A 17 -1.22 3.40 -2.05
C CYS A 17 -1.99 2.10 -1.85
N GLU A 18 -1.91 1.24 -2.83
CA GLU A 18 -2.29 -0.16 -2.67
C GLU A 18 -1.55 -0.77 -1.48
N LEU A 19 -2.22 -1.61 -0.72
CA LEU A 19 -1.57 -2.43 0.29
C LEU A 19 -0.81 -3.56 -0.40
N THR A 20 0.47 -3.70 -0.09
CA THR A 20 1.33 -4.70 -0.71
C THR A 20 1.05 -6.10 -0.16
N PRO A 21 1.32 -7.15 -0.96
CA PRO A 21 1.30 -8.52 -0.47
C PRO A 21 2.27 -8.73 0.69
N TRP A 22 1.94 -9.64 1.59
CA TRP A 22 2.75 -9.88 2.78
C TRP A 22 2.82 -11.36 3.19
N LYS A 23 2.57 -12.25 2.24
CA LYS A 23 2.68 -13.69 2.48
C LYS A 23 4.07 -14.07 2.96
N GLY A 24 4.13 -14.97 3.93
CA GLY A 24 5.38 -15.38 4.56
C GLY A 24 5.74 -14.58 5.81
N TYR A 25 5.02 -13.51 6.12
CA TYR A 25 5.25 -12.78 7.35
C TYR A 25 4.80 -13.61 8.55
N THR A 26 5.75 -13.96 9.39
CA THR A 26 5.53 -14.80 10.58
C THR A 26 6.19 -14.22 11.83
N ARG A 27 6.67 -12.98 11.74
CA ARG A 27 7.47 -12.38 12.79
C ARG A 27 6.62 -12.09 14.03
N ASN A 28 7.13 -12.52 15.18
CA ASN A 28 6.61 -12.17 16.50
C ASN A 28 7.36 -10.93 17.00
N LEU A 29 6.81 -9.75 16.76
CA LEU A 29 7.48 -8.47 17.03
C LEU A 29 7.71 -8.20 18.51
N PHE A 30 6.86 -8.74 19.39
CA PHE A 30 6.88 -8.42 20.81
C PHE A 30 7.10 -9.64 21.70
N GLY A 31 7.52 -10.77 21.14
CA GLY A 31 7.64 -12.01 21.87
C GLY A 31 6.30 -12.57 22.38
N ARG A 32 5.19 -12.09 21.83
CA ARG A 32 3.85 -12.59 22.13
C ARG A 32 3.50 -13.68 21.13
N GLY A 33 3.04 -14.80 21.57
CA GLY A 33 2.67 -15.91 20.69
C GLY A 33 1.41 -15.68 19.86
N ASP A 34 0.79 -14.51 19.98
CA ASP A 34 -0.47 -14.12 19.34
C ASP A 34 -0.30 -13.03 18.27
N ASP A 35 0.92 -12.74 17.84
CA ASP A 35 1.16 -11.79 16.76
C ASP A 35 0.43 -12.23 15.47
N ILE A 36 -0.08 -11.25 14.74
CA ILE A 36 -0.78 -11.49 13.48
C ILE A 36 0.21 -12.04 12.47
N GLN A 37 -0.13 -13.19 11.90
CA GLN A 37 0.60 -13.82 10.81
C GLN A 37 -0.26 -13.78 9.55
N TRP A 38 0.38 -13.83 8.39
CA TRP A 38 -0.34 -13.89 7.12
C TRP A 38 -1.23 -15.15 7.08
N SER A 39 -2.44 -14.97 6.56
CA SER A 39 -3.36 -16.07 6.24
C SER A 39 -4.16 -15.69 4.99
N PRO A 40 -4.73 -16.68 4.27
CA PRO A 40 -5.59 -16.39 3.12
C PRO A 40 -6.79 -15.51 3.48
N GLU A 41 -7.34 -15.67 4.68
CA GLU A 41 -8.47 -14.88 5.16
C GLU A 41 -8.09 -13.42 5.38
N LEU A 42 -6.93 -13.17 5.96
CA LEU A 42 -6.41 -11.82 6.13
C LEU A 42 -6.02 -11.19 4.80
N ASP A 43 -5.48 -11.98 3.88
CA ASP A 43 -5.16 -11.49 2.53
C ASP A 43 -6.41 -11.10 1.76
N ALA A 44 -7.51 -11.80 1.94
CA ALA A 44 -8.79 -11.42 1.35
C ALA A 44 -9.24 -10.03 1.82
N LEU A 45 -9.02 -9.68 3.07
CA LEU A 45 -9.30 -8.33 3.59
C LEU A 45 -8.42 -7.27 2.94
N ARG A 46 -7.15 -7.57 2.71
CA ARG A 46 -6.24 -6.69 1.97
C ARG A 46 -6.78 -6.39 0.58
N LEU A 47 -7.17 -7.43 -0.15
CA LEU A 47 -7.72 -7.28 -1.49
C LEU A 47 -9.03 -6.50 -1.50
N GLU A 48 -9.88 -6.72 -0.52
CA GLU A 48 -11.13 -5.97 -0.37
C GLU A 48 -10.86 -4.48 -0.11
N LEU A 49 -9.92 -4.17 0.76
CA LEU A 49 -9.55 -2.78 1.05
C LEU A 49 -8.92 -2.11 -0.17
N ASN A 50 -8.04 -2.81 -0.90
CA ASN A 50 -7.46 -2.29 -2.14
C ASN A 50 -8.54 -1.99 -3.19
N ALA A 51 -9.56 -2.83 -3.29
CA ALA A 51 -10.69 -2.59 -4.18
C ALA A 51 -11.47 -1.33 -3.76
N TRP A 52 -11.66 -1.14 -2.46
CA TRP A 52 -12.33 0.05 -1.94
C TRP A 52 -11.54 1.32 -2.24
N PHE A 53 -10.20 1.30 -2.13
CA PHE A 53 -9.36 2.46 -2.45
C PHE A 53 -9.55 2.94 -3.89
N GLN A 54 -9.92 2.05 -4.80
CA GLN A 54 -10.16 2.36 -6.22
C GLN A 54 -11.61 2.71 -6.51
N SER A 55 -12.50 2.56 -5.54
CA SER A 55 -13.93 2.79 -5.74
C SER A 55 -14.28 4.27 -5.72
N ALA A 56 -15.44 4.60 -6.27
CA ALA A 56 -15.97 5.96 -6.23
C ALA A 56 -16.28 6.44 -4.81
N ASP A 57 -16.43 5.52 -3.85
CA ASP A 57 -16.69 5.86 -2.45
C ASP A 57 -15.45 6.28 -1.68
N CYS A 58 -14.27 6.02 -2.22
CA CYS A 58 -13.01 6.42 -1.59
C CYS A 58 -12.77 7.91 -1.83
N PRO A 59 -12.58 8.72 -0.77
CA PRO A 59 -12.42 10.16 -0.92
C PRO A 59 -11.02 10.61 -1.27
N ALA A 60 -10.10 9.69 -1.58
CA ALA A 60 -8.74 10.03 -1.97
C ALA A 60 -8.71 10.78 -3.30
N ASP A 61 -7.73 11.67 -3.45
CA ASP A 61 -7.50 12.42 -4.69
C ASP A 61 -6.80 11.57 -5.76
N GLY A 62 -6.21 10.46 -5.36
CA GLY A 62 -5.58 9.53 -6.27
C GLY A 62 -5.28 8.19 -5.61
N TYR A 63 -4.97 7.22 -6.44
CA TYR A 63 -4.63 5.86 -6.05
C TYR A 63 -3.32 5.46 -6.72
N ILE A 64 -2.44 4.84 -5.98
CA ILE A 64 -1.14 4.39 -6.48
C ILE A 64 -1.10 2.87 -6.49
N PRO A 65 -1.21 2.23 -7.66
CA PRO A 65 -1.09 0.78 -7.76
C PRO A 65 0.37 0.34 -7.51
N LEU A 66 0.56 -0.74 -6.77
CA LEU A 66 1.86 -1.28 -6.42
C LEU A 66 2.06 -2.72 -6.95
N GLY A 67 1.29 -3.10 -7.98
CA GLY A 67 1.35 -4.43 -8.57
C GLY A 67 2.75 -4.95 -8.91
N PRO A 68 3.68 -4.11 -9.45
CA PRO A 68 5.03 -4.56 -9.74
C PRO A 68 5.86 -5.01 -8.54
N LEU A 69 5.42 -4.72 -7.32
CA LEU A 69 6.08 -5.23 -6.11
C LEU A 69 5.70 -6.67 -5.78
N ALA A 70 4.61 -7.17 -6.35
CA ALA A 70 4.16 -8.55 -6.15
C ALA A 70 4.99 -9.52 -6.99
N ASP A 71 5.28 -10.69 -6.42
CA ASP A 71 5.95 -11.76 -7.16
C ASP A 71 5.02 -12.29 -8.27
N PRO A 72 5.44 -12.25 -9.54
CA PRO A 72 4.60 -12.78 -10.63
C PRO A 72 4.31 -14.28 -10.52
N ASN A 73 5.14 -15.03 -9.79
CA ASN A 73 4.94 -16.46 -9.56
C ASN A 73 4.10 -16.75 -8.31
N ASP A 74 3.93 -15.77 -7.43
CA ASP A 74 3.12 -15.89 -6.21
C ASP A 74 2.57 -14.51 -5.85
N PRO A 75 1.45 -14.08 -6.47
CA PRO A 75 0.95 -12.70 -6.33
C PRO A 75 0.55 -12.29 -4.91
N ASP A 76 0.42 -13.24 -3.99
CA ASP A 76 0.13 -12.96 -2.59
C ASP A 76 1.40 -12.63 -1.79
N ALA A 77 2.55 -12.67 -2.42
CA ALA A 77 3.86 -12.39 -1.83
C ALA A 77 4.56 -11.23 -2.56
N LEU A 78 5.46 -10.56 -1.86
CA LEU A 78 6.40 -9.61 -2.49
C LEU A 78 7.46 -10.36 -3.29
N VAL A 79 8.00 -9.71 -4.32
CA VAL A 79 9.20 -10.20 -5.01
C VAL A 79 10.28 -10.52 -3.97
N PRO A 80 10.92 -11.70 -4.01
CA PRO A 80 11.87 -12.11 -2.97
C PRO A 80 13.01 -11.12 -2.71
N ALA A 81 13.49 -10.45 -3.76
CA ALA A 81 14.54 -9.44 -3.62
C ALA A 81 14.09 -8.16 -2.90
N TYR A 82 12.78 -7.95 -2.75
CA TYR A 82 12.19 -6.73 -2.18
C TYR A 82 11.86 -6.86 -0.69
N THR A 83 12.02 -8.04 -0.11
CA THR A 83 11.72 -8.27 1.30
C THR A 83 12.56 -9.42 1.86
N THR A 84 12.87 -9.36 3.17
CA THR A 84 13.49 -10.45 3.89
C THR A 84 12.54 -11.14 4.87
N ASP A 85 11.52 -10.44 5.33
CA ASP A 85 10.57 -10.96 6.33
C ASP A 85 9.15 -11.15 5.78
N GLY A 86 8.92 -10.83 4.52
CA GLY A 86 7.63 -10.95 3.87
C GLY A 86 6.80 -9.66 3.82
N VAL A 87 7.14 -8.66 4.63
CA VAL A 87 6.33 -7.42 4.73
C VAL A 87 7.16 -6.14 4.61
N HIS A 88 8.32 -6.06 5.24
CA HIS A 88 9.18 -4.87 5.17
C HIS A 88 10.04 -4.89 3.92
N HIS A 89 10.24 -3.72 3.32
CA HIS A 89 10.98 -3.59 2.07
C HIS A 89 12.47 -3.48 2.31
N THR A 90 13.24 -4.22 1.52
CA THR A 90 14.70 -4.04 1.40
C THR A 90 15.01 -2.72 0.69
N PRO A 91 16.28 -2.26 0.67
CA PRO A 91 16.64 -1.10 -0.16
C PRO A 91 16.22 -1.24 -1.62
N ALA A 92 16.35 -2.44 -2.20
CA ALA A 92 15.86 -2.71 -3.56
C ALA A 92 14.34 -2.56 -3.67
N GLY A 93 13.59 -3.05 -2.67
CA GLY A 93 12.14 -2.88 -2.61
C GLY A 93 11.73 -1.41 -2.45
N GLN A 94 12.45 -0.67 -1.63
CA GLN A 94 12.21 0.77 -1.46
C GLN A 94 12.42 1.56 -2.75
N ARG A 95 13.47 1.23 -3.50
CA ARG A 95 13.72 1.85 -4.81
C ARG A 95 12.62 1.50 -5.82
N ALA A 96 12.19 0.24 -5.84
CA ALA A 96 11.09 -0.18 -6.71
C ALA A 96 9.79 0.53 -6.36
N LEU A 97 9.51 0.69 -5.07
CA LEU A 97 8.35 1.45 -4.59
C LEU A 97 8.41 2.91 -5.03
N ALA A 98 9.54 3.56 -4.83
CA ALA A 98 9.72 4.96 -5.20
C ALA A 98 9.52 5.18 -6.71
N ALA A 99 9.95 4.24 -7.54
CA ALA A 99 9.80 4.30 -8.99
C ALA A 99 8.33 4.24 -9.46
N LEU A 100 7.43 3.77 -8.60
CA LEU A 100 5.99 3.69 -8.90
C LEU A 100 5.22 4.95 -8.55
N MET A 101 5.85 5.91 -7.87
CA MET A 101 5.18 7.14 -7.49
C MET A 101 4.92 8.00 -8.73
N PRO A 102 3.66 8.47 -8.93
CA PRO A 102 3.33 9.34 -10.05
C PRO A 102 4.07 10.68 -9.94
N GLU A 103 4.60 11.18 -11.05
CA GLU A 103 5.29 12.46 -11.06
C GLU A 103 4.39 13.62 -10.62
N ASN A 104 3.11 13.57 -10.99
CA ASN A 104 2.16 14.62 -10.68
C ASN A 104 1.71 14.67 -9.22
N ILE A 105 2.12 13.72 -8.39
CA ILE A 105 1.78 13.72 -6.95
C ILE A 105 2.32 14.97 -6.24
N PHE A 106 3.41 15.53 -6.76
CA PHE A 106 4.06 16.72 -6.19
C PHE A 106 3.70 18.02 -6.93
N GLU A 107 2.87 17.95 -7.95
CA GLU A 107 2.48 19.15 -8.70
C GLU A 107 1.49 19.97 -7.87
N PRO A 108 1.65 21.31 -7.88
CA PRO A 108 0.66 22.17 -7.25
C PRO A 108 -0.71 22.00 -7.90
N GLN A 109 -1.76 22.09 -7.10
CA GLN A 109 -3.10 22.18 -7.66
C GLN A 109 -3.21 23.44 -8.50
N THR A 110 -3.53 23.27 -9.79
CA THR A 110 -3.97 24.40 -10.60
C THR A 110 -5.38 24.76 -10.13
N GLN A 111 -5.52 25.97 -9.59
CA GLN A 111 -6.84 26.52 -9.37
C GLN A 111 -7.37 26.93 -10.75
N GLU A 112 -8.38 26.22 -11.21
CA GLU A 112 -9.17 26.70 -12.34
C GLU A 112 -10.01 27.89 -11.85
N GLU A 113 -9.78 29.01 -12.46
CA GLU A 113 -10.64 30.18 -12.27
C GLU A 113 -11.99 29.97 -12.98
#